data_d98878772efe8951146b83f845782470
#
_entry.id   d98878772efe8951146b83f845782470
#
_cell.length_a   1.000
_cell.length_b   1.000
_cell.length_c   1.000
_cell.angle_alpha   90.00
_cell.angle_beta   90.00
_cell.angle_gamma   90.00
#
_symmetry.space_group_name_H-M   'P 1'
#
loop_
_entity.id
_entity.type
_entity.pdbx_description
1 polymer ?
#
loop_
_entity_poly.entity_id
_entity_poly.type
_entity_poly.pdbx_seq_one_letter_code
_entity_poly.pdbx_strand_id
1 'polypeptide(L)'
;KLAANIRQALTSASRLAPYRNTRWLAGSQPVNGYSIGGHIHFSNIRLDGGLLRALDNYLGIPVFLIENPTTAAKRRKKYGFIGDYRLKEHGGFEYRTLGSWLVSQKIATAVLCLAKIVANRYAEIPQNYLNTAEAQRAFYKGDQDFFRPMFNSIWSNIENLDLYQEYREQLQIIPEMIRNNVIWDEKSDLRRGWKLGQPLKKNYNESDKLAARPSQVTSVTSSTSVNSPGRAPVSTRTSRSSHYSSGSSRASVIDVRPSRYRSSTGISRDRRSVSSTQQGRITSGQIRSSSRYNVVR
;
A
#
# COMPACT_ATOMS: atom_id res chain seq x y z
N LYS A 1 2.36 -15.78 -5.72
CA LYS A 1 1.94 -16.36 -4.43
C LYS A 1 0.95 -15.45 -3.70
N LEU A 2 1.27 -14.16 -3.42
CA LEU A 2 0.42 -13.27 -2.62
C LEU A 2 -0.96 -13.03 -3.25
N ALA A 3 -1.04 -12.73 -4.56
CA ALA A 3 -2.32 -12.58 -5.26
C ALA A 3 -3.19 -13.85 -5.20
N ALA A 4 -2.58 -15.03 -5.23
CA ALA A 4 -3.29 -16.31 -5.06
C ALA A 4 -3.87 -16.45 -3.64
N ASN A 5 -3.11 -16.06 -2.62
CA ASN A 5 -3.60 -16.07 -1.23
C ASN A 5 -4.77 -15.11 -1.04
N ILE A 6 -4.71 -13.91 -1.65
CA ILE A 6 -5.82 -12.94 -1.62
C ILE A 6 -7.06 -13.56 -2.29
N ARG A 7 -6.90 -14.18 -3.46
CA ARG A 7 -8.02 -14.86 -4.15
C ARG A 7 -8.62 -15.96 -3.28
N GLN A 8 -7.80 -16.76 -2.61
CA GLN A 8 -8.26 -17.80 -1.70
C GLN A 8 -9.07 -17.22 -0.54
N ALA A 9 -8.59 -16.13 0.09
CA ALA A 9 -9.29 -15.45 1.16
C ALA A 9 -10.64 -14.87 0.70
N LEU A 10 -10.67 -14.21 -0.47
CA LEU A 10 -11.91 -13.70 -1.07
C LEU A 10 -12.87 -14.82 -1.43
N THR A 11 -12.38 -15.96 -1.93
CA THR A 11 -13.20 -17.13 -2.22
C THR A 11 -13.85 -17.69 -0.95
N SER A 12 -13.07 -17.83 0.13
CA SER A 12 -13.59 -18.28 1.43
C SER A 12 -14.63 -17.32 1.98
N ALA A 13 -14.36 -16.02 1.94
CA ALA A 13 -15.30 -14.99 2.36
C ALA A 13 -16.60 -15.01 1.51
N SER A 14 -16.48 -15.21 0.19
CA SER A 14 -17.65 -15.30 -0.70
C SER A 14 -18.54 -16.51 -0.40
N ARG A 15 -17.96 -17.62 0.06
CA ARG A 15 -18.73 -18.79 0.51
C ARG A 15 -19.50 -18.52 1.81
N LEU A 16 -18.88 -17.73 2.72
CA LEU A 16 -19.51 -17.36 4.00
C LEU A 16 -20.62 -16.30 3.82
N ALA A 17 -20.51 -15.45 2.80
CA ALA A 17 -21.46 -14.38 2.51
C ALA A 17 -22.01 -14.48 1.06
N PRO A 18 -22.79 -15.53 0.70
CA PRO A 18 -23.25 -15.77 -0.67
C PRO A 18 -24.51 -14.97 -1.02
N TYR A 19 -24.55 -13.68 -0.68
CA TYR A 19 -25.75 -12.87 -0.82
C TYR A 19 -25.83 -12.18 -2.19
N ARG A 20 -26.98 -12.24 -2.86
CA ARG A 20 -27.25 -11.61 -4.16
C ARG A 20 -27.43 -10.10 -4.07
N ASN A 21 -28.02 -9.62 -2.99
CA ASN A 21 -28.33 -8.22 -2.75
C ASN A 21 -27.19 -7.42 -2.12
N THR A 22 -26.02 -8.03 -1.91
CA THR A 22 -24.83 -7.36 -1.45
C THR A 22 -23.80 -7.24 -2.58
N ARG A 23 -23.13 -6.09 -2.65
CA ARG A 23 -22.01 -5.86 -3.56
C ARG A 23 -20.73 -5.69 -2.75
N TRP A 24 -19.67 -6.30 -3.23
CA TRP A 24 -18.35 -6.13 -2.66
C TRP A 24 -17.60 -5.10 -3.50
N LEU A 25 -17.23 -3.99 -2.89
CA LEU A 25 -16.68 -2.86 -3.59
C LEU A 25 -15.22 -2.64 -3.21
N ALA A 26 -14.44 -2.15 -4.17
CA ALA A 26 -13.07 -1.70 -4.02
C ALA A 26 -12.91 -0.34 -4.70
N GLY A 27 -11.77 0.31 -4.53
CA GLY A 27 -11.50 1.65 -5.03
C GLY A 27 -11.22 2.63 -3.91
N SER A 28 -11.35 3.91 -4.18
CA SER A 28 -11.01 4.97 -3.23
C SER A 28 -12.17 5.36 -2.31
N GLN A 29 -13.34 5.62 -2.87
CA GLN A 29 -14.58 5.94 -2.13
C GLN A 29 -15.80 5.47 -2.92
N PRO A 30 -16.00 4.15 -3.10
CA PRO A 30 -17.09 3.61 -3.91
C PRO A 30 -18.47 3.86 -3.32
N VAL A 31 -18.56 4.08 -1.99
CA VAL A 31 -19.76 4.47 -1.27
C VAL A 31 -19.52 5.84 -0.65
N ASN A 32 -20.49 6.75 -0.82
CA ASN A 32 -20.36 8.11 -0.33
C ASN A 32 -20.07 8.15 1.19
N GLY A 33 -19.05 8.92 1.58
CA GLY A 33 -18.63 9.07 2.96
C GLY A 33 -17.67 7.96 3.47
N TYR A 34 -17.55 6.82 2.78
CA TYR A 34 -16.72 5.68 3.21
C TYR A 34 -15.49 5.55 2.33
N SER A 35 -14.33 5.95 2.84
CA SER A 35 -13.04 5.78 2.17
C SER A 35 -12.47 4.38 2.42
N ILE A 36 -11.95 3.75 1.36
CA ILE A 36 -11.31 2.43 1.43
C ILE A 36 -9.84 2.56 1.04
N GLY A 37 -8.95 1.91 1.77
CA GLY A 37 -7.51 1.88 1.49
C GLY A 37 -7.06 0.58 0.85
N GLY A 38 -6.01 0.67 0.04
CA GLY A 38 -5.25 -0.44 -0.51
C GLY A 38 -3.86 -0.49 0.12
N HIS A 39 -3.79 -0.72 1.42
CA HIS A 39 -2.53 -0.69 2.15
C HIS A 39 -1.65 -1.87 1.79
N ILE A 40 -0.34 -1.59 1.64
CA ILE A 40 0.65 -2.63 1.35
C ILE A 40 1.65 -2.65 2.50
N HIS A 41 1.86 -3.84 3.07
CA HIS A 41 2.82 -4.05 4.14
C HIS A 41 4.15 -4.51 3.56
N PHE A 42 5.21 -3.82 3.96
CA PHE A 42 6.58 -4.16 3.62
C PHE A 42 7.33 -4.65 4.86
N SER A 43 8.13 -5.69 4.69
CA SER A 43 9.04 -6.24 5.69
C SER A 43 10.41 -6.51 5.07
N ASN A 44 11.43 -6.67 5.91
CA ASN A 44 12.81 -6.93 5.47
C ASN A 44 13.40 -5.82 4.58
N ILE A 45 12.88 -4.60 4.70
CA ILE A 45 13.40 -3.40 4.04
C ILE A 45 13.42 -2.25 5.04
N ARG A 46 14.51 -1.48 5.01
CA ARG A 46 14.62 -0.28 5.84
C ARG A 46 13.73 0.82 5.27
N LEU A 47 12.87 1.37 6.12
CA LEU A 47 12.08 2.55 5.78
C LEU A 47 12.97 3.80 5.84
N ASP A 48 12.99 4.54 4.73
CA ASP A 48 13.59 5.88 4.66
C ASP A 48 12.79 6.79 3.71
N GLY A 49 13.18 8.06 3.64
CA GLY A 49 12.51 9.03 2.79
C GLY A 49 12.69 8.77 1.29
N GLY A 50 13.76 8.08 0.88
CA GLY A 50 14.00 7.67 -0.49
C GLY A 50 12.98 6.63 -0.94
N LEU A 51 12.80 5.58 -0.12
CA LEU A 51 11.81 4.53 -0.38
C LEU A 51 10.39 5.10 -0.46
N LEU A 52 9.99 5.98 0.47
CA LEU A 52 8.64 6.58 0.44
C LEU A 52 8.44 7.42 -0.82
N ARG A 53 9.41 8.26 -1.19
CA ARG A 53 9.33 9.03 -2.44
C ARG A 53 9.27 8.15 -3.67
N ALA A 54 10.05 7.07 -3.71
CA ALA A 54 9.99 6.12 -4.82
C ALA A 54 8.62 5.44 -4.92
N LEU A 55 8.05 5.00 -3.79
CA LEU A 55 6.70 4.43 -3.74
C LEU A 55 5.65 5.45 -4.22
N ASP A 56 5.73 6.71 -3.80
CA ASP A 56 4.80 7.74 -4.26
C ASP A 56 4.93 8.02 -5.76
N ASN A 57 6.15 8.10 -6.30
CA ASN A 57 6.39 8.41 -7.70
C ASN A 57 6.10 7.21 -8.64
N TYR A 58 6.53 6.01 -8.28
CA TYR A 58 6.53 4.86 -9.20
C TYR A 58 5.45 3.80 -8.91
N LEU A 59 4.79 3.89 -7.76
CA LEU A 59 3.62 3.10 -7.46
C LEU A 59 2.39 4.01 -7.30
N GLY A 60 2.52 5.11 -6.57
CA GLY A 60 1.44 6.06 -6.31
C GLY A 60 0.90 6.70 -7.59
N ILE A 61 1.76 7.29 -8.44
CA ILE A 61 1.33 7.96 -9.69
C ILE A 61 0.73 6.95 -10.70
N PRO A 62 1.34 5.81 -11.05
CA PRO A 62 0.73 4.85 -11.96
C PRO A 62 -0.64 4.34 -11.50
N VAL A 63 -0.80 4.05 -10.20
CA VAL A 63 -2.10 3.66 -9.64
C VAL A 63 -3.08 4.81 -9.68
N PHE A 64 -2.66 6.03 -9.35
CA PHE A 64 -3.48 7.24 -9.46
C PHE A 64 -4.03 7.45 -10.88
N LEU A 65 -3.27 7.14 -11.92
CA LEU A 65 -3.69 7.31 -13.31
C LEU A 65 -4.75 6.28 -13.77
N ILE A 66 -4.96 5.20 -13.04
CA ILE A 66 -5.97 4.18 -13.33
C ILE A 66 -7.10 4.12 -12.30
N GLU A 67 -7.04 4.92 -11.22
CA GLU A 67 -8.14 5.02 -10.25
C GLU A 67 -9.17 6.09 -10.66
N ASN A 68 -10.36 6.07 -10.03
CA ASN A 68 -11.35 7.13 -10.25
C ASN A 68 -10.87 8.44 -9.60
N PRO A 69 -10.60 9.50 -10.39
CA PRO A 69 -9.98 10.72 -9.86
C PRO A 69 -10.85 11.46 -8.85
N THR A 70 -12.18 11.43 -9.04
CA THR A 70 -13.12 12.12 -8.15
C THR A 70 -13.19 11.48 -6.77
N THR A 71 -13.29 10.16 -6.70
CA THR A 71 -13.35 9.41 -5.44
C THR A 71 -12.00 9.39 -4.74
N ALA A 72 -10.92 9.32 -5.50
CA ALA A 72 -9.55 9.43 -5.01
C ALA A 72 -9.28 10.79 -4.35
N ALA A 73 -9.67 11.89 -5.00
CA ALA A 73 -9.56 13.23 -4.43
C ALA A 73 -10.39 13.39 -3.14
N LYS A 74 -11.61 12.81 -3.10
CA LYS A 74 -12.42 12.80 -1.88
C LYS A 74 -11.77 12.02 -0.75
N ARG A 75 -11.19 10.83 -1.05
CA ARG A 75 -10.46 10.00 -0.08
C ARG A 75 -9.25 10.74 0.50
N ARG A 76 -8.44 11.39 -0.36
CA ARG A 76 -7.22 12.12 0.01
C ARG A 76 -7.44 13.33 0.92
N LYS A 77 -8.68 13.75 1.15
CA LYS A 77 -9.00 14.74 2.19
C LYS A 77 -8.84 14.17 3.62
N LYS A 78 -8.87 12.84 3.79
CA LYS A 78 -8.84 12.16 5.09
C LYS A 78 -7.73 11.11 5.20
N TYR A 79 -7.41 10.41 4.11
CA TYR A 79 -6.47 9.29 4.06
C TYR A 79 -5.70 9.27 2.75
N GLY A 80 -4.55 8.61 2.74
CA GLY A 80 -3.78 8.36 1.52
C GLY A 80 -3.04 9.59 1.04
N PHE A 81 -2.44 10.30 1.97
CA PHE A 81 -1.51 11.39 1.69
C PHE A 81 -0.25 10.85 1.01
N ILE A 82 0.47 11.72 0.33
CA ILE A 82 1.82 11.45 -0.16
C ILE A 82 2.69 11.09 1.04
N GLY A 83 3.42 9.95 0.95
CA GLY A 83 4.25 9.46 2.02
C GLY A 83 3.49 8.93 3.25
N ASP A 84 2.18 8.66 3.15
CA ASP A 84 1.40 8.12 4.27
C ASP A 84 1.85 6.69 4.59
N TYR A 85 2.35 6.49 5.81
CA TYR A 85 2.78 5.19 6.31
C TYR A 85 2.47 4.98 7.79
N ARG A 86 2.53 3.74 8.23
CA ARG A 86 2.41 3.36 9.64
C ARG A 86 3.42 2.26 9.98
N LEU A 87 4.21 2.46 11.00
CA LEU A 87 5.11 1.43 11.53
C LEU A 87 4.32 0.27 12.15
N LYS A 88 4.89 -0.92 12.14
CA LYS A 88 4.31 -2.13 12.73
C LYS A 88 5.17 -2.63 13.89
N GLU A 89 4.53 -3.11 14.95
CA GLU A 89 5.20 -3.63 16.16
C GLU A 89 6.15 -4.80 15.87
N HIS A 90 5.80 -5.63 14.90
CA HIS A 90 6.62 -6.78 14.48
C HIS A 90 7.69 -6.45 13.43
N GLY A 91 8.02 -5.17 13.26
CA GLY A 91 8.94 -4.67 12.23
C GLY A 91 8.24 -4.44 10.89
N GLY A 92 8.91 -3.69 10.00
CA GLY A 92 8.33 -3.28 8.73
C GLY A 92 7.37 -2.11 8.86
N PHE A 93 6.71 -1.78 7.75
CA PHE A 93 5.77 -0.67 7.69
C PHE A 93 4.62 -0.97 6.73
N GLU A 94 3.57 -0.20 6.86
CA GLU A 94 2.39 -0.20 6.00
C GLU A 94 2.39 1.08 5.17
N TYR A 95 2.47 0.98 3.85
CA TYR A 95 2.29 2.10 2.92
C TYR A 95 0.80 2.30 2.65
N ARG A 96 0.28 3.54 2.79
CA ARG A 96 -1.15 3.81 2.91
C ARG A 96 -1.71 4.78 1.87
N THR A 97 -0.89 5.28 0.95
CA THR A 97 -1.27 6.28 -0.06
C THR A 97 -2.38 5.78 -1.00
N LEU A 98 -2.37 4.49 -1.36
CA LEU A 98 -3.27 3.92 -2.38
C LEU A 98 -4.72 3.76 -1.91
N GLY A 99 -5.68 3.96 -2.83
CA GLY A 99 -7.03 3.43 -2.72
C GLY A 99 -7.05 1.90 -2.82
N SER A 100 -8.20 1.27 -2.57
CA SER A 100 -8.30 -0.19 -2.65
C SER A 100 -8.17 -0.66 -4.10
N TRP A 101 -7.03 -1.26 -4.41
CA TRP A 101 -6.67 -1.84 -5.71
C TRP A 101 -7.25 -3.26 -5.91
N LEU A 102 -8.08 -3.74 -5.00
CA LEU A 102 -8.70 -5.07 -5.07
C LEU A 102 -9.83 -5.19 -6.11
N VAL A 103 -9.94 -4.27 -7.04
CA VAL A 103 -11.00 -4.21 -8.07
C VAL A 103 -11.02 -5.44 -9.00
N SER A 104 -9.84 -6.00 -9.28
CA SER A 104 -9.70 -7.25 -10.03
C SER A 104 -8.40 -7.97 -9.72
N GLN A 105 -8.34 -9.28 -10.02
CA GLN A 105 -7.13 -10.07 -9.83
C GLN A 105 -5.95 -9.55 -10.66
N LYS A 106 -6.21 -9.13 -11.90
CA LYS A 106 -5.17 -8.59 -12.81
C LYS A 106 -4.56 -7.31 -12.22
N ILE A 107 -5.38 -6.33 -11.85
CA ILE A 107 -4.92 -5.07 -11.27
C ILE A 107 -4.19 -5.32 -9.94
N ALA A 108 -4.76 -6.14 -9.06
CA ALA A 108 -4.14 -6.46 -7.79
C ALA A 108 -2.76 -7.11 -7.96
N THR A 109 -2.62 -8.03 -8.92
CA THR A 109 -1.33 -8.65 -9.22
C THR A 109 -0.33 -7.62 -9.73
N ALA A 110 -0.73 -6.75 -10.66
CA ALA A 110 0.13 -5.71 -11.22
C ALA A 110 0.61 -4.73 -10.14
N VAL A 111 -0.29 -4.23 -9.29
CA VAL A 111 0.06 -3.33 -8.17
C VAL A 111 1.05 -3.97 -7.22
N LEU A 112 0.87 -5.25 -6.86
CA LEU A 112 1.79 -5.97 -5.97
C LEU A 112 3.16 -6.22 -6.61
N CYS A 113 3.21 -6.55 -7.91
CA CYS A 113 4.46 -6.70 -8.65
C CYS A 113 5.21 -5.37 -8.75
N LEU A 114 4.50 -4.28 -9.09
CA LEU A 114 5.08 -2.94 -9.15
C LEU A 114 5.63 -2.51 -7.79
N ALA A 115 4.86 -2.70 -6.72
CA ALA A 115 5.30 -2.41 -5.35
C ALA A 115 6.58 -3.17 -4.99
N LYS A 116 6.68 -4.45 -5.39
CA LYS A 116 7.87 -5.27 -5.16
C LYS A 116 9.08 -4.72 -5.92
N ILE A 117 8.94 -4.40 -7.19
CA ILE A 117 10.03 -3.84 -8.02
C ILE A 117 10.52 -2.53 -7.41
N VAL A 118 9.61 -1.58 -7.18
CA VAL A 118 9.95 -0.27 -6.63
C VAL A 118 10.66 -0.40 -5.28
N ALA A 119 10.14 -1.22 -4.38
CA ALA A 119 10.75 -1.40 -3.06
C ALA A 119 12.15 -2.04 -3.13
N ASN A 120 12.42 -2.91 -4.09
CA ASN A 120 13.74 -3.53 -4.25
C ASN A 120 14.77 -2.64 -4.95
N ARG A 121 14.31 -1.70 -5.79
CA ARG A 121 15.17 -0.91 -6.72
C ARG A 121 15.00 0.60 -6.55
N TYR A 122 14.42 1.08 -5.43
CA TYR A 122 14.11 2.50 -5.23
C TYR A 122 15.33 3.42 -5.30
N ALA A 123 16.52 2.92 -4.99
CA ALA A 123 17.76 3.69 -5.05
C ALA A 123 18.28 3.90 -6.50
N GLU A 124 17.77 3.12 -7.46
CA GLU A 124 18.21 3.14 -8.86
C GLU A 124 17.37 4.04 -9.75
N ILE A 125 16.27 4.61 -9.23
CA ILE A 125 15.31 5.40 -9.98
C ILE A 125 15.19 6.84 -9.46
N PRO A 126 14.98 7.84 -10.35
CA PRO A 126 14.76 9.24 -9.95
C PRO A 126 13.52 9.39 -9.07
N GLN A 127 13.53 10.32 -8.11
CA GLN A 127 12.45 10.47 -7.12
C GLN A 127 11.92 11.91 -7.08
N ASN A 128 11.54 12.49 -8.23
CA ASN A 128 11.30 13.93 -8.38
C ASN A 128 9.95 14.32 -8.97
N TYR A 129 9.07 13.40 -9.36
CA TYR A 129 7.81 13.73 -10.02
C TYR A 129 6.78 14.41 -9.10
N LEU A 130 6.89 14.26 -7.79
CA LEU A 130 6.03 14.89 -6.77
C LEU A 130 6.75 15.95 -5.94
N ASN A 131 7.88 16.47 -6.42
CA ASN A 131 8.70 17.42 -5.66
C ASN A 131 8.17 18.86 -5.66
N THR A 132 7.28 19.21 -6.60
CA THR A 132 6.74 20.56 -6.71
C THR A 132 5.38 20.69 -6.03
N ALA A 133 5.09 21.87 -5.49
CA ALA A 133 3.78 22.17 -4.91
C ALA A 133 2.65 22.02 -5.93
N GLU A 134 2.94 22.25 -7.21
CA GLU A 134 1.98 22.08 -8.31
C GLU A 134 1.65 20.60 -8.52
N ALA A 135 2.63 19.73 -8.63
CA ALA A 135 2.44 18.28 -8.74
C ALA A 135 1.66 17.72 -7.54
N GLN A 136 2.00 18.14 -6.32
CA GLN A 136 1.29 17.74 -5.13
C GLN A 136 -0.17 18.21 -5.15
N ARG A 137 -0.43 19.47 -5.54
CA ARG A 137 -1.82 19.97 -5.69
C ARG A 137 -2.59 19.19 -6.74
N ALA A 138 -1.98 18.86 -7.89
CA ALA A 138 -2.59 18.05 -8.93
C ALA A 138 -2.98 16.66 -8.39
N PHE A 139 -2.09 16.00 -7.65
CA PHE A 139 -2.34 14.70 -7.04
C PHE A 139 -3.52 14.74 -6.05
N TYR A 140 -3.58 15.75 -5.18
CA TYR A 140 -4.68 15.88 -4.21
C TYR A 140 -6.02 16.29 -4.85
N LYS A 141 -5.99 17.03 -5.95
CA LYS A 141 -7.19 17.42 -6.70
C LYS A 141 -7.74 16.30 -7.60
N GLY A 142 -6.98 15.23 -7.82
CA GLY A 142 -7.36 14.19 -8.78
C GLY A 142 -7.10 14.58 -10.23
N ASP A 143 -6.19 15.53 -10.47
CA ASP A 143 -5.81 15.99 -11.80
C ASP A 143 -4.85 14.99 -12.44
N GLN A 144 -5.41 14.01 -13.17
CA GLN A 144 -4.64 12.98 -13.87
C GLN A 144 -3.94 13.55 -15.11
N ASP A 145 -4.49 14.58 -15.73
CA ASP A 145 -3.95 15.14 -16.97
C ASP A 145 -2.58 15.81 -16.73
N PHE A 146 -2.35 16.31 -15.52
CA PHE A 146 -1.03 16.80 -15.11
C PHE A 146 0.06 15.72 -15.20
N PHE A 147 -0.24 14.45 -14.85
CA PHE A 147 0.75 13.35 -14.80
C PHE A 147 0.82 12.52 -16.07
N ARG A 148 -0.20 12.55 -16.92
CA ARG A 148 -0.21 11.77 -18.18
C ARG A 148 1.00 12.01 -19.09
N PRO A 149 1.45 13.27 -19.32
CA PRO A 149 2.66 13.51 -20.11
C PRO A 149 3.93 12.92 -19.52
N MET A 150 3.99 12.77 -18.20
CA MET A 150 5.16 12.23 -17.48
C MET A 150 5.17 10.70 -17.46
N PHE A 151 4.04 10.05 -17.76
CA PHE A 151 3.89 8.61 -17.59
C PHE A 151 4.92 7.78 -18.37
N ASN A 152 5.20 8.14 -19.62
CA ASN A 152 6.18 7.41 -20.43
C ASN A 152 7.57 7.44 -19.79
N SER A 153 7.99 8.57 -19.22
CA SER A 153 9.26 8.69 -18.51
C SER A 153 9.26 7.86 -17.22
N ILE A 154 8.18 7.94 -16.44
CA ILE A 154 8.01 7.13 -15.22
C ILE A 154 8.09 5.64 -15.57
N TRP A 155 7.38 5.22 -16.61
CA TRP A 155 7.29 3.81 -16.97
C TRP A 155 8.59 3.29 -17.55
N SER A 156 9.28 4.07 -18.39
CA SER A 156 10.61 3.71 -18.92
C SER A 156 11.64 3.47 -17.80
N ASN A 157 11.61 4.27 -16.73
CA ASN A 157 12.48 4.02 -15.58
C ASN A 157 12.20 2.66 -14.90
N ILE A 158 10.94 2.21 -14.88
CA ILE A 158 10.58 0.87 -14.38
C ILE A 158 11.03 -0.23 -15.36
N GLU A 159 10.85 -0.01 -16.67
CA GLU A 159 11.21 -0.98 -17.72
C GLU A 159 12.71 -1.25 -17.77
N ASN A 160 13.53 -0.28 -17.39
CA ASN A 160 14.99 -0.38 -17.35
C ASN A 160 15.52 -1.14 -16.11
N LEU A 161 14.68 -1.46 -15.14
CA LEU A 161 15.08 -2.23 -13.97
C LEU A 161 15.17 -3.74 -14.32
N ASP A 162 16.16 -4.41 -13.79
CA ASP A 162 16.38 -5.85 -14.02
C ASP A 162 15.17 -6.72 -13.61
N LEU A 163 14.53 -6.37 -12.50
CA LEU A 163 13.34 -7.07 -12.00
C LEU A 163 12.10 -6.89 -12.89
N TYR A 164 12.08 -5.91 -13.79
CA TYR A 164 10.92 -5.69 -14.66
C TYR A 164 10.61 -6.90 -15.53
N GLN A 165 11.63 -7.56 -16.09
CA GLN A 165 11.44 -8.70 -16.97
C GLN A 165 10.75 -9.89 -16.27
N GLU A 166 11.01 -10.09 -14.98
CA GLU A 166 10.35 -11.14 -14.18
C GLU A 166 8.83 -10.95 -14.08
N TYR A 167 8.37 -9.67 -14.09
CA TYR A 167 6.96 -9.31 -13.87
C TYR A 167 6.31 -8.63 -15.07
N ARG A 168 6.96 -8.59 -16.21
CA ARG A 168 6.50 -7.85 -17.40
C ARG A 168 5.07 -8.17 -17.79
N GLU A 169 4.70 -9.44 -17.86
CA GLU A 169 3.35 -9.86 -18.24
C GLU A 169 2.28 -9.35 -17.25
N GLN A 170 2.59 -9.45 -15.95
CA GLN A 170 1.66 -9.02 -14.91
C GLN A 170 1.48 -7.50 -14.89
N LEU A 171 2.49 -6.76 -15.30
CA LEU A 171 2.50 -5.29 -15.28
C LEU A 171 1.78 -4.66 -16.48
N GLN A 172 1.61 -5.36 -17.61
CA GLN A 172 1.09 -4.82 -18.87
C GLN A 172 -0.27 -4.11 -18.72
N ILE A 173 -1.11 -4.55 -17.80
CA ILE A 173 -2.45 -3.96 -17.58
C ILE A 173 -2.38 -2.49 -17.17
N ILE A 174 -1.33 -2.06 -16.44
CA ILE A 174 -1.21 -0.67 -15.98
C ILE A 174 -0.95 0.28 -17.17
N PRO A 175 0.13 0.11 -17.98
CA PRO A 175 0.36 0.99 -19.13
C PRO A 175 -0.74 0.87 -20.19
N GLU A 176 -1.36 -0.30 -20.36
CA GLU A 176 -2.49 -0.48 -21.26
C GLU A 176 -3.68 0.39 -20.84
N MET A 177 -4.09 0.34 -19.58
CA MET A 177 -5.16 1.18 -19.06
C MET A 177 -4.86 2.67 -19.19
N ILE A 178 -3.62 3.09 -18.88
CA ILE A 178 -3.22 4.51 -18.91
C ILE A 178 -3.22 5.04 -20.36
N ARG A 179 -2.64 4.29 -21.31
CA ARG A 179 -2.61 4.70 -22.74
C ARG A 179 -4.00 4.77 -23.35
N ASN A 180 -4.90 3.89 -22.93
CA ASN A 180 -6.29 3.84 -23.41
C ASN A 180 -7.23 4.74 -22.59
N ASN A 181 -6.71 5.52 -21.64
CA ASN A 181 -7.48 6.36 -20.74
C ASN A 181 -8.59 5.61 -19.98
N VAL A 182 -8.32 4.39 -19.58
CA VAL A 182 -9.26 3.51 -18.85
C VAL A 182 -8.98 3.61 -17.36
N ILE A 183 -10.00 3.92 -16.59
CA ILE A 183 -9.97 3.84 -15.11
C ILE A 183 -10.74 2.62 -14.64
N TRP A 184 -10.42 2.12 -13.46
CA TRP A 184 -11.18 1.01 -12.88
C TRP A 184 -12.58 1.42 -12.43
N ASP A 185 -13.51 0.48 -12.49
CA ASP A 185 -14.89 0.70 -12.05
C ASP A 185 -15.06 0.36 -10.56
N GLU A 186 -15.20 1.40 -9.73
CA GLU A 186 -15.44 1.26 -8.29
C GLU A 186 -16.86 0.81 -7.94
N LYS A 187 -17.81 0.86 -8.88
CA LYS A 187 -19.20 0.44 -8.69
C LYS A 187 -19.41 -1.02 -9.03
N SER A 188 -18.48 -1.64 -9.72
CA SER A 188 -18.54 -3.05 -10.06
C SER A 188 -18.29 -3.93 -8.84
N ASP A 189 -18.99 -5.05 -8.76
CA ASP A 189 -18.72 -6.04 -7.73
C ASP A 189 -17.36 -6.72 -7.99
N LEU A 190 -16.43 -6.56 -7.06
CA LEU A 190 -15.06 -7.10 -7.20
C LEU A 190 -15.03 -8.62 -7.37
N ARG A 191 -16.08 -9.34 -6.92
CA ARG A 191 -16.19 -10.80 -7.12
C ARG A 191 -16.13 -11.18 -8.60
N ARG A 192 -16.65 -10.32 -9.51
CA ARG A 192 -16.55 -10.51 -10.97
C ARG A 192 -15.09 -10.34 -11.44
N GLY A 193 -14.40 -9.29 -11.02
CA GLY A 193 -13.00 -9.04 -11.36
C GLY A 193 -12.02 -10.10 -10.84
N TRP A 194 -12.40 -10.79 -9.75
CA TRP A 194 -11.67 -11.91 -9.19
C TRP A 194 -12.13 -13.29 -9.69
N LYS A 195 -13.18 -13.34 -10.53
CA LYS A 195 -13.76 -14.58 -11.04
C LYS A 195 -14.09 -15.57 -9.91
N LEU A 196 -14.71 -15.08 -8.84
CA LEU A 196 -15.00 -15.90 -7.65
C LEU A 196 -16.16 -16.87 -7.84
N GLY A 197 -16.62 -17.06 -9.05
CA GLY A 197 -17.53 -18.05 -9.61
C GLY A 197 -18.42 -18.78 -8.62
N GLN A 198 -19.44 -18.12 -8.04
CA GLN A 198 -20.51 -18.81 -7.32
C GLN A 198 -21.83 -18.14 -7.65
N PRO A 199 -22.87 -18.91 -7.98
CA PRO A 199 -24.21 -18.37 -8.03
C PRO A 199 -24.59 -17.96 -6.61
N LEU A 200 -24.81 -16.65 -6.41
CA LEU A 200 -25.31 -16.13 -5.15
C LEU A 200 -26.75 -16.66 -4.98
N LYS A 201 -26.94 -17.54 -4.02
CA LYS A 201 -28.20 -18.29 -3.87
C LYS A 201 -29.25 -17.65 -2.94
N LYS A 202 -28.80 -16.68 -2.13
CA LYS A 202 -29.59 -16.14 -1.02
C LYS A 202 -29.49 -14.59 -0.99
N ASN A 203 -30.59 -13.95 -0.61
CA ASN A 203 -30.55 -12.53 -0.27
C ASN A 203 -30.12 -12.37 1.19
N TYR A 204 -29.37 -11.32 1.47
CA TYR A 204 -29.04 -10.97 2.84
C TYR A 204 -30.27 -10.42 3.54
N ASN A 205 -30.59 -10.98 4.72
CA ASN A 205 -31.62 -10.52 5.62
C ASN A 205 -30.96 -10.13 6.96
N GLU A 206 -31.57 -9.21 7.68
CA GLU A 206 -31.00 -8.74 8.94
C GLU A 206 -30.90 -9.83 10.04
N SER A 207 -31.78 -10.81 10.00
CA SER A 207 -31.73 -12.03 10.83
C SER A 207 -30.43 -12.83 10.68
N ASP A 208 -29.76 -12.75 9.54
CA ASP A 208 -28.48 -13.43 9.30
C ASP A 208 -27.30 -12.82 10.10
N LYS A 209 -27.46 -11.57 10.58
CA LYS A 209 -26.47 -10.92 11.48
C LYS A 209 -26.29 -11.65 12.81
N LEU A 210 -27.37 -12.23 13.32
CA LEU A 210 -27.36 -12.94 14.61
C LEU A 210 -26.70 -14.30 14.52
N ALA A 211 -26.88 -14.99 13.38
CA ALA A 211 -26.30 -16.30 13.15
C ALA A 211 -24.79 -16.29 12.87
N ALA A 212 -24.25 -15.13 12.43
CA ALA A 212 -22.83 -14.96 12.12
C ALA A 212 -21.95 -14.57 13.31
N ARG A 213 -22.50 -14.35 14.51
CA ARG A 213 -21.69 -14.18 15.72
C ARG A 213 -21.09 -15.53 16.11
N PRO A 214 -19.78 -15.65 16.27
CA PRO A 214 -19.16 -16.85 16.83
C PRO A 214 -19.80 -17.07 18.21
N SER A 215 -20.36 -18.26 18.43
CA SER A 215 -20.79 -18.67 19.76
C SER A 215 -19.62 -18.45 20.71
N GLN A 216 -19.78 -17.60 21.69
CA GLN A 216 -18.79 -17.49 22.77
C GLN A 216 -18.69 -18.88 23.36
N VAL A 217 -17.51 -19.47 23.24
CA VAL A 217 -17.16 -20.70 23.96
C VAL A 217 -17.27 -20.34 25.43
N THR A 218 -18.38 -20.75 26.06
CA THR A 218 -18.52 -20.73 27.49
C THR A 218 -17.48 -21.68 28.05
N SER A 219 -16.35 -21.13 28.53
CA SER A 219 -15.41 -21.88 29.34
C SER A 219 -16.14 -22.29 30.61
N VAL A 220 -16.48 -23.60 30.71
CA VAL A 220 -16.91 -24.22 31.94
C VAL A 220 -15.71 -24.24 32.87
N THR A 221 -15.58 -23.25 33.72
CA THR A 221 -14.70 -23.29 34.86
C THR A 221 -15.36 -24.15 35.95
N SER A 222 -14.84 -25.34 36.13
CA SER A 222 -15.09 -26.18 37.30
C SER A 222 -14.58 -25.45 38.56
N SER A 223 -15.52 -24.94 39.35
CA SER A 223 -15.24 -24.34 40.65
C SER A 223 -14.93 -25.44 41.69
N THR A 224 -13.67 -25.54 42.07
CA THR A 224 -13.29 -26.19 43.32
C THR A 224 -13.27 -25.09 44.40
N SER A 225 -14.18 -25.18 45.35
CA SER A 225 -14.30 -24.31 46.51
C SER A 225 -13.17 -24.59 47.50
N VAL A 226 -12.40 -23.56 47.88
CA VAL A 226 -11.64 -23.54 49.12
C VAL A 226 -11.96 -22.27 49.87
N ASN A 227 -12.56 -22.43 51.04
CA ASN A 227 -12.88 -21.35 51.97
C ASN A 227 -11.61 -20.77 52.63
N SER A 228 -11.55 -19.45 52.81
CA SER A 228 -11.23 -18.78 54.07
C SER A 228 -11.09 -17.24 53.91
N PRO A 229 -11.17 -16.41 54.96
CA PRO A 229 -12.01 -15.21 55.00
C PRO A 229 -11.25 -13.88 55.11
N GLY A 230 -11.94 -12.81 54.65
CA GLY A 230 -11.91 -11.51 55.31
C GLY A 230 -10.83 -10.51 54.93
N ARG A 231 -11.20 -9.49 54.21
CA ARG A 231 -11.01 -8.06 54.56
C ARG A 231 -11.72 -7.13 53.58
N ALA A 232 -12.40 -6.14 54.17
CA ALA A 232 -13.27 -5.17 53.50
C ALA A 232 -12.48 -3.98 52.88
N PRO A 233 -13.16 -3.00 52.19
CA PRO A 233 -12.73 -2.44 50.92
C PRO A 233 -12.08 -1.07 51.03
N VAL A 234 -11.25 -0.73 50.02
CA VAL A 234 -10.84 0.66 49.76
C VAL A 234 -11.28 1.04 48.34
N SER A 235 -12.10 2.08 48.31
CA SER A 235 -12.60 2.76 47.12
C SER A 235 -11.48 3.55 46.45
N THR A 236 -11.26 3.35 45.17
CA THR A 236 -10.62 4.33 44.29
C THR A 236 -11.29 4.38 42.93
N ARG A 237 -11.73 5.55 42.63
CA ARG A 237 -12.39 6.05 41.43
C ARG A 237 -11.39 6.03 40.29
N THR A 238 -11.64 5.30 39.20
CA THR A 238 -10.89 5.45 37.96
C THR A 238 -11.80 5.64 36.75
N SER A 239 -11.42 6.63 35.99
CA SER A 239 -12.00 7.17 34.78
C SER A 239 -12.15 6.12 33.65
N ARG A 240 -13.32 6.16 32.99
CA ARG A 240 -13.63 5.44 31.76
C ARG A 240 -12.78 5.96 30.62
N SER A 241 -11.93 5.12 30.02
CA SER A 241 -11.44 5.28 28.67
C SER A 241 -12.13 4.26 27.77
N SER A 242 -12.80 4.78 26.76
CA SER A 242 -13.47 3.98 25.73
C SER A 242 -12.44 3.36 24.79
N HIS A 243 -12.24 2.06 24.84
CA HIS A 243 -11.48 1.33 23.83
C HIS A 243 -12.36 0.98 22.65
N TYR A 244 -12.11 1.64 21.51
CA TYR A 244 -12.55 1.17 20.20
C TYR A 244 -11.61 0.03 19.77
N SER A 245 -12.09 -1.20 19.78
CA SER A 245 -11.42 -2.33 19.16
C SER A 245 -11.61 -2.29 17.65
N SER A 246 -10.60 -1.83 16.92
CA SER A 246 -10.53 -1.95 15.46
C SER A 246 -10.19 -3.40 15.09
N GLY A 247 -11.12 -4.08 14.44
CA GLY A 247 -10.89 -5.39 13.86
C GLY A 247 -9.73 -5.35 12.86
N SER A 248 -8.68 -6.12 13.13
CA SER A 248 -7.52 -6.26 12.28
C SER A 248 -7.86 -7.11 11.06
N SER A 249 -8.16 -6.45 9.93
CA SER A 249 -8.12 -7.12 8.62
C SER A 249 -6.65 -7.46 8.32
N ARG A 250 -6.34 -8.75 8.16
CA ARG A 250 -5.01 -9.23 7.72
C ARG A 250 -4.69 -8.63 6.35
N ALA A 251 -3.80 -7.66 6.33
CA ALA A 251 -3.30 -7.04 5.11
C ALA A 251 -2.24 -7.94 4.45
N SER A 252 -2.13 -7.84 3.13
CA SER A 252 -1.15 -8.56 2.32
C SER A 252 0.27 -8.07 2.61
N VAL A 253 1.19 -8.98 2.91
CA VAL A 253 2.61 -8.68 3.18
C VAL A 253 3.45 -8.98 1.95
N ILE A 254 4.25 -8.02 1.52
CA ILE A 254 5.30 -8.21 0.53
C ILE A 254 6.61 -8.47 1.26
N ASP A 255 7.18 -9.68 1.08
CA ASP A 255 8.52 -10.02 1.55
C ASP A 255 9.54 -9.59 0.49
N VAL A 256 10.39 -8.64 0.87
CA VAL A 256 11.43 -8.07 0.02
C VAL A 256 12.76 -8.70 0.44
N ARG A 257 13.19 -9.75 -0.25
CA ARG A 257 14.52 -10.34 -0.04
C ARG A 257 15.52 -9.71 -1.00
N PRO A 258 16.67 -9.19 -0.55
CA PRO A 258 17.69 -8.70 -1.44
C PRO A 258 18.25 -9.85 -2.28
N SER A 259 18.26 -9.69 -3.60
CA SER A 259 18.99 -10.60 -4.48
C SER A 259 20.48 -10.46 -4.18
N ARG A 260 21.17 -11.57 -3.91
CA ARG A 260 22.62 -11.57 -3.71
C ARG A 260 23.30 -11.19 -5.02
N TYR A 261 23.78 -9.97 -5.08
CA TYR A 261 24.64 -9.50 -6.16
C TYR A 261 26.00 -10.22 -6.06
N ARG A 262 26.31 -11.10 -7.02
CA ARG A 262 27.66 -11.60 -7.23
C ARG A 262 28.41 -10.57 -8.06
N SER A 263 29.17 -9.70 -7.40
CA SER A 263 30.13 -8.85 -8.06
C SER A 263 31.32 -9.68 -8.54
N SER A 264 31.42 -9.89 -9.85
CA SER A 264 32.63 -10.37 -10.48
C SER A 264 33.50 -9.14 -10.83
N THR A 265 34.33 -8.68 -9.89
CA THR A 265 35.38 -7.71 -10.18
C THR A 265 36.66 -8.46 -10.49
N GLY A 266 36.94 -8.66 -11.77
CA GLY A 266 38.27 -8.92 -12.27
C GLY A 266 39.00 -7.59 -12.42
N ILE A 267 39.87 -7.26 -11.47
CA ILE A 267 40.80 -6.11 -11.60
C ILE A 267 42.11 -6.64 -12.17
N SER A 268 42.37 -6.31 -13.42
CA SER A 268 43.70 -6.31 -14.03
C SER A 268 44.44 -5.04 -13.57
N ARG A 269 45.57 -5.25 -12.91
CA ARG A 269 46.52 -4.19 -12.57
C ARG A 269 47.40 -3.86 -13.76
N ASP A 270 47.34 -2.64 -14.25
CA ASP A 270 48.46 -2.07 -14.96
C ASP A 270 48.90 -0.74 -14.35
N ARG A 271 50.19 -0.70 -13.92
CA ARG A 271 50.88 0.46 -13.38
C ARG A 271 51.42 1.28 -14.55
N ARG A 272 51.09 2.59 -14.58
CA ARG A 272 52.05 3.61 -15.07
C ARG A 272 51.82 4.94 -14.36
N SER A 273 52.89 5.38 -13.73
CA SER A 273 53.16 6.67 -13.10
C SER A 273 53.28 7.77 -14.14
N VAL A 274 52.71 8.94 -13.92
CA VAL A 274 53.32 10.24 -14.28
C VAL A 274 52.83 11.32 -13.30
N SER A 275 53.79 12.13 -12.88
CA SER A 275 53.79 13.21 -11.89
C SER A 275 53.17 14.52 -12.38
N SER A 276 52.86 15.33 -11.40
CA SER A 276 53.11 16.78 -11.21
C SER A 276 51.90 17.72 -11.23
N THR A 277 51.66 18.29 -10.08
CA THR A 277 51.62 19.71 -9.70
C THR A 277 50.57 20.61 -10.34
N GLN A 278 49.57 21.08 -9.56
CA GLN A 278 49.43 22.48 -9.20
C GLN A 278 48.35 22.74 -8.15
N GLN A 279 48.67 23.61 -7.24
CA GLN A 279 47.86 24.12 -6.13
C GLN A 279 46.76 25.05 -6.64
N GLY A 280 45.58 24.96 -6.01
CA GLY A 280 44.52 25.97 -6.10
C GLY A 280 43.67 25.94 -4.84
N ARG A 281 43.98 26.82 -3.94
CA ARG A 281 43.30 27.09 -2.65
C ARG A 281 41.99 27.83 -2.96
N ILE A 282 40.82 27.29 -2.59
CA ILE A 282 39.61 28.10 -2.43
C ILE A 282 38.89 27.68 -1.15
N THR A 283 38.54 28.70 -0.41
CA THR A 283 38.04 28.79 0.95
C THR A 283 36.64 28.19 1.16
N SER A 284 36.47 27.66 2.35
CA SER A 284 35.22 27.21 2.97
C SER A 284 34.09 28.22 2.92
N GLY A 285 32.94 27.79 2.40
CA GLY A 285 31.63 28.41 2.59
C GLY A 285 30.65 27.41 3.12
N GLN A 286 30.32 27.48 4.40
CA GLN A 286 29.24 26.70 5.02
C GLN A 286 27.91 27.14 4.46
N ILE A 287 27.20 26.25 3.77
CA ILE A 287 25.76 26.42 3.50
C ILE A 287 24.99 25.39 4.34
N ARG A 288 24.42 25.89 5.44
CA ARG A 288 23.38 25.19 6.19
C ARG A 288 22.07 25.28 5.37
N SER A 289 21.61 24.19 4.78
CA SER A 289 20.25 24.11 4.26
C SER A 289 19.36 23.39 5.27
N SER A 290 18.61 24.15 6.05
CA SER A 290 17.47 23.64 6.82
C SER A 290 16.24 23.62 5.90
N SER A 291 15.89 22.47 5.36
CA SER A 291 14.63 22.29 4.65
C SER A 291 13.55 21.95 5.69
N ARG A 292 12.79 22.94 6.12
CA ARG A 292 11.54 22.76 6.86
C ARG A 292 10.42 22.58 5.85
N TYR A 293 9.82 21.38 5.82
CA TYR A 293 8.58 21.15 5.10
C TYR A 293 7.42 21.83 5.86
N ASN A 294 6.86 22.88 5.27
CA ASN A 294 5.59 23.45 5.73
C ASN A 294 4.45 22.58 5.21
N VAL A 295 3.78 21.89 6.13
CA VAL A 295 2.50 21.23 5.86
C VAL A 295 1.43 22.31 5.82
N VAL A 296 0.85 22.57 4.65
CA VAL A 296 -0.37 23.37 4.52
C VAL A 296 -1.55 22.44 4.82
N ARG A 297 -2.24 22.75 5.91
CA ARG A 297 -3.51 22.10 6.31
C ARG A 297 -4.67 22.46 5.40
#